data_a716e3d180d155b9855d6ffa9851bdeb
#
_entry.id   a716e3d180d155b9855d6ffa9851bdeb
#
_cell.length_a   1.000
_cell.length_b   1.000
_cell.length_c   1.000
_cell.angle_alpha   90.00
_cell.angle_beta   90.00
_cell.angle_gamma   90.00
#
_symmetry.space_group_name_H-M   'P 1'
#
loop_
_entity.id
_entity.type
_entity.pdbx_description
1 polymer ?
#
loop_
_entity_poly.entity_id
_entity_poly.type
_entity_poly.pdbx_seq_one_letter_code
_entity_poly.pdbx_strand_id
1 'polypeptide(L)'
;MTSKAAVADITEAMKDVIDPELGINVVDLGLIYDVTVDDGNVAVLDMTLTSAACPLQDVIEDQTRSVLQDLVSDVRINWVWMPPWGPNKITDDGREQLRAIGFTV
;
A
#
# COMPACT_ATOMS: atom_id res chain seq x y z
N MET A 1 2.45 5.97 -28.03
CA MET A 1 3.30 4.97 -27.37
C MET A 1 3.04 4.98 -25.88
N THR A 2 2.55 3.87 -25.37
CA THR A 2 2.25 3.77 -23.95
C THR A 2 3.52 3.38 -23.18
N SER A 3 3.98 4.23 -22.30
CA SER A 3 5.07 3.89 -21.41
C SER A 3 4.51 3.24 -20.16
N LYS A 4 5.30 2.37 -19.53
CA LYS A 4 4.95 1.79 -18.26
C LYS A 4 4.90 2.88 -17.19
N ALA A 5 4.00 2.74 -16.23
CA ALA A 5 4.02 3.59 -15.06
C ALA A 5 5.33 3.38 -14.30
N ALA A 6 5.88 4.44 -13.76
CA ALA A 6 7.08 4.35 -12.93
C ALA A 6 6.70 3.82 -11.54
N VAL A 7 7.59 3.02 -10.94
CA VAL A 7 7.38 2.51 -9.58
C VAL A 7 7.17 3.67 -8.60
N ALA A 8 7.90 4.77 -8.78
CA ALA A 8 7.73 5.95 -7.93
C ALA A 8 6.33 6.56 -8.03
N ASP A 9 5.76 6.58 -9.23
CA ASP A 9 4.40 7.10 -9.44
C ASP A 9 3.37 6.21 -8.78
N ILE A 10 3.56 4.90 -8.85
CA ILE A 10 2.68 3.93 -8.20
C ILE A 10 2.75 4.08 -6.68
N THR A 11 3.95 4.20 -6.14
CA THR A 11 4.14 4.38 -4.71
C THR A 11 3.48 5.67 -4.23
N GLU A 12 3.62 6.75 -4.99
CA GLU A 12 2.98 8.02 -4.66
C GLU A 12 1.45 7.91 -4.69
N ALA A 13 0.90 7.23 -5.68
CA ALA A 13 -0.54 7.00 -5.76
C ALA A 13 -1.04 6.15 -4.59
N MET A 14 -0.24 5.21 -4.11
CA MET A 14 -0.61 4.35 -2.98
C MET A 14 -0.75 5.13 -1.66
N LYS A 15 -0.24 6.35 -1.59
CA LYS A 15 -0.49 7.22 -0.43
C LYS A 15 -1.95 7.64 -0.30
N ASP A 16 -2.74 7.43 -1.34
CA ASP A 16 -4.20 7.65 -1.29
C ASP A 16 -4.95 6.42 -0.78
N VAL A 17 -4.27 5.29 -0.59
CA VAL A 17 -4.88 4.08 -0.03
C VAL A 17 -4.72 4.12 1.48
N ILE A 18 -5.84 4.23 2.19
CA ILE A 18 -5.86 4.45 3.63
C ILE A 18 -6.32 3.18 4.33
N ASP A 19 -5.54 2.76 5.34
CA ASP A 19 -5.94 1.66 6.22
C ASP A 19 -7.11 2.15 7.07
N PRO A 20 -8.29 1.51 6.97
CA PRO A 20 -9.48 2.01 7.68
C PRO A 20 -9.42 1.85 9.20
N GLU A 21 -8.55 1.00 9.72
CA GLU A 21 -8.39 0.84 11.16
C GLU A 21 -7.57 1.95 11.78
N LEU A 22 -6.53 2.39 11.07
CA LEU A 22 -5.57 3.36 11.61
C LEU A 22 -5.75 4.76 11.03
N GLY A 23 -6.38 4.89 9.88
CA GLY A 23 -6.57 6.17 9.21
C GLY A 23 -5.27 6.72 8.60
N ILE A 24 -4.28 5.87 8.40
CA ILE A 24 -2.97 6.23 7.84
C ILE A 24 -2.78 5.48 6.52
N ASN A 25 -2.10 6.10 5.56
CA ASN A 25 -1.89 5.46 4.26
C ASN A 25 -0.93 4.27 4.36
N VAL A 26 -1.10 3.33 3.44
CA VAL A 26 -0.37 2.06 3.47
C VAL A 26 1.14 2.22 3.24
N VAL A 27 1.55 3.29 2.56
CA VAL A 27 2.97 3.56 2.33
C VAL A 27 3.66 3.93 3.64
N ASP A 28 3.07 4.86 4.38
CA ASP A 28 3.64 5.33 5.65
C ASP A 28 3.56 4.26 6.74
N LEU A 29 2.58 3.36 6.66
CA LEU A 29 2.50 2.23 7.58
C LEU A 29 3.53 1.13 7.28
N GLY A 30 4.16 1.18 6.12
CA GLY A 30 5.13 0.17 5.73
C GLY A 30 4.48 -1.15 5.32
N LEU A 31 3.28 -1.10 4.78
CA LEU A 31 2.55 -2.29 4.35
C LEU A 31 2.95 -2.75 2.95
N ILE A 32 3.66 -1.92 2.19
CA ILE A 32 4.13 -2.26 0.85
C ILE A 32 5.57 -2.76 0.95
N TYR A 33 5.79 -4.02 0.61
CA TYR A 33 7.13 -4.62 0.67
C TYR A 33 7.88 -4.50 -0.65
N ASP A 34 7.17 -4.56 -1.77
CA ASP A 34 7.79 -4.41 -3.09
C ASP A 34 6.75 -3.95 -4.10
N VAL A 35 7.22 -3.25 -5.13
CA VAL A 35 6.38 -2.78 -6.24
C VAL A 35 7.14 -3.01 -7.53
N THR A 36 6.51 -3.72 -8.47
CA THR A 36 7.06 -3.92 -9.80
C THR A 36 5.99 -3.64 -10.86
N VAL A 37 6.43 -3.34 -12.07
CA VAL A 37 5.53 -3.14 -13.21
C VAL A 37 6.05 -4.02 -14.35
N ASP A 38 5.20 -4.90 -14.87
CA ASP A 38 5.60 -5.80 -15.95
C ASP A 38 5.46 -5.13 -17.32
N ASP A 39 5.81 -5.88 -18.37
CA ASP A 39 5.79 -5.36 -19.75
C ASP A 39 4.39 -5.01 -20.24
N GLY A 40 3.36 -5.59 -19.64
CA GLY A 40 1.97 -5.27 -19.96
C GLY A 40 1.41 -4.10 -19.17
N ASN A 41 2.26 -3.37 -18.47
CA ASN A 41 1.87 -2.29 -17.57
C ASN A 41 0.94 -2.76 -16.45
N VAL A 42 1.19 -3.96 -15.95
CA VAL A 42 0.49 -4.51 -14.79
C VAL A 42 1.33 -4.24 -13.54
N ALA A 43 0.75 -3.55 -12.57
CA ALA A 43 1.41 -3.31 -11.31
C ALA A 43 1.29 -4.55 -10.42
N VAL A 44 2.42 -5.00 -9.89
CA VAL A 44 2.47 -6.11 -8.93
C VAL A 44 3.00 -5.58 -7.62
N LEU A 45 2.19 -5.66 -6.59
CA LEU A 45 2.54 -5.16 -5.27
C LEU A 45 2.58 -6.31 -4.27
N ASP A 46 3.71 -6.42 -3.57
CA ASP A 46 3.82 -7.32 -2.42
C ASP A 46 3.45 -6.51 -1.18
N MET A 47 2.34 -6.86 -0.56
CA MET A 47 1.78 -6.11 0.55
C MET A 47 1.45 -7.02 1.73
N THR A 48 1.37 -6.42 2.89
CA THR A 48 0.91 -7.09 4.10
C THR A 48 -0.15 -6.23 4.80
N LEU A 49 -0.69 -6.74 5.90
CA LEU A 49 -1.67 -6.03 6.71
C LEU A 49 -1.18 -5.93 8.15
N THR A 50 -1.68 -4.92 8.86
CA THR A 50 -1.42 -4.77 10.28
C THR A 50 -2.10 -5.87 11.10
N SER A 51 -3.16 -6.44 10.57
CA SER A 51 -3.83 -7.60 11.15
C SER A 51 -4.38 -8.47 10.02
N ALA A 52 -4.65 -9.74 10.32
CA ALA A 52 -5.16 -10.70 9.33
C ALA A 52 -6.68 -10.63 9.15
N ALA A 53 -7.31 -9.49 9.42
CA ALA A 53 -8.75 -9.32 9.28
C ALA A 53 -9.14 -9.32 7.79
N CYS A 54 -9.96 -10.27 7.37
CA CYS A 54 -10.33 -10.46 5.98
C CYS A 54 -11.00 -9.25 5.30
N PRO A 55 -11.89 -8.50 5.96
CA PRO A 55 -12.49 -7.33 5.32
C PRO A 55 -11.48 -6.26 4.92
N LEU A 56 -10.35 -6.16 5.62
CA LEU A 56 -9.31 -5.18 5.29
C LEU A 56 -8.65 -5.47 3.95
N GLN A 57 -8.44 -6.75 3.63
CA GLN A 57 -7.87 -7.13 2.34
C GLN A 57 -8.71 -6.59 1.19
N ASP A 58 -10.00 -6.83 1.23
CA ASP A 58 -10.91 -6.41 0.15
C ASP A 58 -10.96 -4.89 0.03
N VAL A 59 -11.02 -4.19 1.15
CA VAL A 59 -11.06 -2.72 1.17
C VAL A 59 -9.79 -2.14 0.56
N ILE A 60 -8.64 -2.65 0.94
CA ILE A 60 -7.35 -2.16 0.44
C ILE A 60 -7.19 -2.50 -1.04
N GLU A 61 -7.59 -3.69 -1.46
CA GLU A 61 -7.54 -4.05 -2.88
C GLU A 61 -8.42 -3.14 -3.73
N ASP A 62 -9.62 -2.85 -3.29
CA ASP A 62 -10.54 -1.95 -4.01
C ASP A 62 -9.96 -0.55 -4.11
N GLN A 63 -9.43 -0.01 -3.02
CA GLN A 63 -8.79 1.30 -3.03
C GLN A 63 -7.59 1.33 -3.96
N THR A 64 -6.77 0.28 -3.92
CA THR A 64 -5.56 0.17 -4.75
C THR A 64 -5.93 0.18 -6.23
N ARG A 65 -6.92 -0.59 -6.63
CA ARG A 65 -7.37 -0.62 -8.03
C ARG A 65 -7.91 0.74 -8.45
N SER A 66 -8.63 1.41 -7.56
CA SER A 66 -9.20 2.72 -7.83
C SER A 66 -8.12 3.79 -8.05
N VAL A 67 -7.10 3.83 -7.20
CA VAL A 67 -6.06 4.86 -7.31
C VAL A 67 -5.08 4.59 -8.46
N LEU A 68 -4.91 3.35 -8.88
CA LEU A 68 -3.97 2.98 -9.93
C LEU A 68 -4.60 2.80 -11.31
N GLN A 69 -5.92 2.85 -11.42
CA GLN A 69 -6.62 2.56 -12.68
C GLN A 69 -6.19 3.44 -13.86
N ASP A 70 -5.75 4.66 -13.60
CA ASP A 70 -5.32 5.60 -14.64
C ASP A 70 -3.83 5.48 -14.94
N LEU A 71 -3.07 4.76 -14.10
CA LEU A 71 -1.62 4.62 -14.25
C LEU A 71 -1.24 3.30 -14.89
N VAL A 72 -1.98 2.23 -14.62
CA VAL A 72 -1.64 0.88 -15.04
C VAL A 72 -2.84 0.21 -15.70
N SER A 73 -2.57 -0.82 -16.50
CA SER A 73 -3.64 -1.56 -17.17
C SER A 73 -4.33 -2.56 -16.24
N ASP A 74 -3.61 -3.06 -15.23
CA ASP A 74 -4.17 -3.96 -14.23
C ASP A 74 -3.32 -3.94 -12.97
N VAL A 75 -3.85 -4.47 -11.89
CA VAL A 75 -3.17 -4.52 -10.60
C VAL A 75 -3.25 -5.94 -10.05
N ARG A 76 -2.11 -6.42 -9.56
CA ARG A 76 -2.03 -7.68 -8.83
C ARG A 76 -1.44 -7.41 -7.47
N ILE A 77 -2.06 -7.92 -6.42
CA ILE A 77 -1.56 -7.80 -5.06
C ILE A 77 -1.23 -9.19 -4.54
N ASN A 78 0.03 -9.38 -4.15
CA ASN A 78 0.48 -10.59 -3.47
C ASN A 78 0.50 -10.30 -1.98
N TRP A 79 -0.36 -10.97 -1.23
CA TRP A 79 -0.39 -10.78 0.23
C TRP A 79 0.72 -11.60 0.85
N VAL A 80 1.63 -10.90 1.52
CA VAL A 80 2.86 -11.48 2.10
C VAL A 80 2.76 -11.38 3.62
N TRP A 81 2.91 -12.51 4.29
CA TRP A 81 2.80 -12.58 5.75
C TRP A 81 4.16 -12.74 6.43
N MET A 82 5.21 -12.95 5.67
CA MET A 82 6.58 -13.07 6.17
C MET A 82 7.53 -12.17 5.38
N PRO A 83 8.32 -11.32 6.01
CA PRO A 83 8.36 -11.11 7.46
C PRO A 83 7.06 -10.44 7.95
N PRO A 84 6.64 -10.70 9.19
CA PRO A 84 5.41 -10.08 9.71
C PRO A 84 5.60 -8.57 9.86
N TRP A 85 4.51 -7.85 9.66
CA TRP A 85 4.53 -6.41 9.88
C TRP A 85 4.78 -6.08 11.34
N GLY A 86 5.51 -4.99 11.57
CA GLY A 86 5.74 -4.48 12.90
C GLY A 86 5.87 -2.96 12.89
N PRO A 87 5.78 -2.31 14.05
CA PRO A 87 5.89 -0.84 14.13
C PRO A 87 7.19 -0.26 13.58
N ASN A 88 8.24 -1.05 13.51
CA ASN A 88 9.51 -0.63 12.93
C ASN A 88 9.44 -0.38 11.42
N LYS A 89 8.39 -0.82 10.76
CA LYS A 89 8.18 -0.59 9.32
C LYS A 89 7.45 0.71 9.03
N ILE A 90 6.93 1.37 10.06
CA ILE A 90 6.22 2.65 9.91
C ILE A 90 7.25 3.75 9.63
N THR A 91 6.96 4.60 8.65
CA THR A 91 7.81 5.76 8.36
C THR A 91 7.73 6.79 9.49
N ASP A 92 8.69 7.72 9.53
CA ASP A 92 8.66 8.80 10.52
C ASP A 92 7.39 9.65 10.39
N ASP A 93 6.97 9.92 9.16
CA ASP A 93 5.72 10.64 8.90
C ASP A 93 4.50 9.86 9.40
N GLY A 94 4.49 8.55 9.17
CA GLY A 94 3.42 7.68 9.66
C GLY A 94 3.35 7.66 11.18
N ARG A 95 4.50 7.65 11.84
CA ARG A 95 4.58 7.68 13.31
C ARG A 95 4.02 8.98 13.85
N GLU A 96 4.35 10.11 13.23
CA GLU A 96 3.83 11.41 13.64
C GLU A 96 2.32 11.48 13.51
N GLN A 97 1.79 10.97 12.40
CA GLN A 97 0.35 10.91 12.18
C GLN A 97 -0.34 10.04 13.23
N LEU A 98 0.23 8.91 13.58
CA LEU A 98 -0.32 8.03 14.61
C LEU A 98 -0.30 8.69 15.99
N ARG A 99 0.78 9.38 16.33
CA ARG A 99 0.85 10.13 17.59
C ARG A 99 -0.20 11.22 17.66
N ALA A 100 -0.46 11.88 16.54
CA ALA A 100 -1.47 12.94 16.46
C ALA A 100 -2.88 12.44 16.76
N ILE A 101 -3.17 11.17 16.47
CA ILE A 101 -4.47 10.57 16.73
C ILE A 101 -4.50 9.72 18.01
N GLY A 102 -3.42 9.75 18.79
CA GLY A 102 -3.39 9.15 20.13
C GLY A 102 -2.66 7.82 20.27
N PHE A 103 -2.03 7.32 19.22
CA PHE A 103 -1.23 6.10 19.32
C PHE A 103 0.17 6.40 19.83
N THR A 104 0.69 5.49 20.64
CA THR A 104 2.06 5.58 21.15
C THR A 104 2.96 4.68 20.29
N VAL A 105 3.82 5.28 19.48
CA VAL A 105 4.74 4.56 18.60
C VAL A 105 6.13 5.16 18.63
#